data_ee70073e03efa8703ecd3db66e384c06
#
_entry.id   ee70073e03efa8703ecd3db66e384c06
#
_cell.length_a   1.000
_cell.length_b   1.000
_cell.length_c   1.000
_cell.angle_alpha   90.00
_cell.angle_beta   90.00
_cell.angle_gamma   90.00
#
_symmetry.space_group_name_H-M   'P 1'
#
loop_
_entity.id
_entity.type
_entity.pdbx_description
1 polymer ?
#
loop_
_entity_poly.entity_id
_entity_poly.type
_entity_poly.pdbx_seq_one_letter_code
_entity_poly.pdbx_strand_id
1 'polypeptide(L)'
;GQIEQLVHDTIPKGDLEEVISNTGLYFGDAARFAPNTGNHTAFVLVNLVTGHQGHTEDYIADLRKKLKTSLPGVEIAFQTGGIISDVLNFGLKAPIDIQVKGPSLEIIRPVAEQIQQRIAQVPNTVDVRIKQGKSYPELHIDVDRTKAAYYGINQNRVVVDVITGISSNLALSPNYWLDPKTANGYFLLAQYPEQSLTTTEDLLNIPIIGA
;
A
#
# COMPACT_ATOMS: atom_id res chain seq x y z
N GLY A 1 10.78 2.33 -9.71
CA GLY A 1 11.49 2.75 -8.47
C GLY A 1 12.68 1.85 -8.13
N GLN A 2 13.28 2.01 -6.93
CA GLN A 2 14.49 1.25 -6.55
C GLN A 2 14.29 -0.28 -6.60
N ILE A 3 13.13 -0.77 -6.16
CA ILE A 3 12.83 -2.22 -6.19
C ILE A 3 12.76 -2.73 -7.62
N GLU A 4 12.10 -2.03 -8.52
CA GLU A 4 12.02 -2.39 -9.93
C GLU A 4 13.41 -2.45 -10.58
N GLN A 5 14.26 -1.47 -10.26
CA GLN A 5 15.63 -1.46 -10.75
C GLN A 5 16.39 -2.71 -10.27
N LEU A 6 16.27 -3.07 -8.99
CA LEU A 6 16.91 -4.28 -8.46
C LEU A 6 16.36 -5.56 -9.09
N VAL A 7 15.08 -5.60 -9.44
CA VAL A 7 14.49 -6.72 -10.20
C VAL A 7 15.13 -6.82 -11.57
N HIS A 8 15.21 -5.72 -12.33
CA HIS A 8 15.84 -5.68 -13.64
C HIS A 8 17.34 -6.00 -13.60
N ASP A 9 18.03 -5.64 -12.51
CA ASP A 9 19.46 -5.93 -12.33
C ASP A 9 19.73 -7.39 -11.85
N THR A 10 18.68 -8.11 -11.48
CA THR A 10 18.80 -9.46 -10.94
C THR A 10 18.31 -10.52 -11.92
N ILE A 11 17.19 -10.27 -12.57
CA ILE A 11 16.58 -11.20 -13.49
C ILE A 11 17.03 -10.88 -14.93
N PRO A 12 17.57 -11.86 -15.66
CA PRO A 12 17.96 -11.66 -17.06
C PRO A 12 16.79 -11.16 -17.90
N LYS A 13 17.05 -10.27 -18.84
CA LYS A 13 16.02 -9.71 -19.74
C LYS A 13 15.26 -10.76 -20.55
N GLY A 14 15.87 -11.92 -20.82
CA GLY A 14 15.23 -13.02 -21.54
C GLY A 14 14.25 -13.81 -20.69
N ASP A 15 14.36 -13.72 -19.35
CA ASP A 15 13.50 -14.43 -18.41
C ASP A 15 12.42 -13.53 -17.78
N LEU A 16 12.61 -12.22 -17.88
CA LEU A 16 11.68 -11.22 -17.32
C LEU A 16 10.69 -10.75 -18.40
N GLU A 17 9.39 -10.94 -18.16
CA GLU A 17 8.33 -10.48 -19.05
C GLU A 17 7.86 -9.07 -18.66
N GLU A 18 7.49 -8.88 -17.40
CA GLU A 18 6.90 -7.64 -16.92
C GLU A 18 7.13 -7.43 -15.42
N VAL A 19 7.24 -6.18 -15.02
CA VAL A 19 7.26 -5.76 -13.61
C VAL A 19 6.19 -4.70 -13.39
N ILE A 20 5.23 -4.99 -12.53
CA ILE A 20 4.16 -4.07 -12.13
C ILE A 20 4.33 -3.74 -10.66
N SER A 21 4.53 -2.47 -10.33
CA SER A 21 4.57 -2.03 -8.94
C SER A 21 3.36 -1.15 -8.60
N ASN A 22 2.86 -1.34 -7.41
CA ASN A 22 1.83 -0.49 -6.85
C ASN A 22 2.21 -0.10 -5.42
N THR A 23 2.17 1.18 -5.14
CA THR A 23 2.51 1.76 -3.84
C THR A 23 1.32 2.53 -3.29
N GLY A 24 1.03 2.33 -2.01
CA GLY A 24 -0.06 3.01 -1.34
C GLY A 24 -1.43 2.36 -1.54
N LEU A 25 -2.46 3.05 -1.12
CA LEU A 25 -3.84 2.58 -1.20
C LEU A 25 -4.43 2.81 -2.59
N TYR A 26 -5.22 1.85 -3.04
CA TYR A 26 -6.12 2.05 -4.18
C TYR A 26 -7.36 2.83 -3.77
N PHE A 27 -7.92 3.60 -4.70
CA PHE A 27 -9.20 4.27 -4.53
C PHE A 27 -10.33 3.49 -5.21
N GLY A 28 -11.53 3.61 -4.66
CA GLY A 28 -12.73 2.97 -5.21
C GLY A 28 -12.77 1.45 -5.00
N ASP A 29 -13.50 0.76 -5.87
CA ASP A 29 -13.74 -0.68 -5.73
C ASP A 29 -12.47 -1.52 -5.89
N ALA A 30 -11.47 -1.04 -6.62
CA ALA A 30 -10.19 -1.72 -6.76
C ALA A 30 -9.45 -1.88 -5.41
N ALA A 31 -9.69 -1.00 -4.43
CA ALA A 31 -9.11 -1.08 -3.10
C ALA A 31 -9.47 -2.38 -2.35
N ARG A 32 -10.63 -2.97 -2.67
CA ARG A 32 -11.09 -4.23 -2.05
C ARG A 32 -10.25 -5.44 -2.43
N PHE A 33 -9.61 -5.38 -3.59
CA PHE A 33 -8.81 -6.47 -4.14
C PHE A 33 -7.31 -6.21 -4.05
N ALA A 34 -6.92 -5.00 -3.66
CA ALA A 34 -5.52 -4.64 -3.53
C ALA A 34 -4.91 -5.27 -2.25
N PRO A 35 -3.71 -5.82 -2.35
CA PRO A 35 -3.01 -6.37 -1.18
C PRO A 35 -2.49 -5.29 -0.22
N ASN A 36 -2.44 -4.04 -0.66
CA ASN A 36 -1.94 -2.92 0.12
C ASN A 36 -2.92 -2.54 1.24
N THR A 37 -2.41 -2.38 2.43
CA THR A 37 -3.17 -2.06 3.64
C THR A 37 -2.99 -0.63 4.12
N GLY A 38 -2.11 0.14 3.47
CA GLY A 38 -1.82 1.54 3.82
C GLY A 38 -0.87 2.19 2.84
N ASN A 39 -0.70 3.50 2.96
CA ASN A 39 0.20 4.29 2.09
C ASN A 39 1.68 3.88 2.22
N HIS A 40 2.04 3.23 3.32
CA HIS A 40 3.38 2.70 3.58
C HIS A 40 3.60 1.29 3.02
N THR A 41 2.61 0.71 2.38
CA THR A 41 2.69 -0.64 1.80
C THR A 41 2.74 -0.58 0.29
N ALA A 42 3.44 -1.55 -0.29
CA ALA A 42 3.54 -1.71 -1.73
C ALA A 42 3.52 -3.19 -2.09
N PHE A 43 3.12 -3.51 -3.29
CA PHE A 43 3.41 -4.81 -3.88
C PHE A 43 4.08 -4.65 -5.24
N VAL A 44 4.93 -5.59 -5.57
CA VAL A 44 5.59 -5.66 -6.87
C VAL A 44 5.30 -7.04 -7.46
N LEU A 45 4.61 -7.05 -8.57
CA LEU A 45 4.35 -8.26 -9.35
C LEU A 45 5.46 -8.39 -10.40
N VAL A 46 6.10 -9.54 -10.42
CA VAL A 46 7.14 -9.87 -11.38
C VAL A 46 6.69 -11.06 -12.19
N ASN A 47 6.42 -10.86 -13.47
CA ASN A 47 6.06 -11.90 -14.41
C ASN A 47 7.30 -12.39 -15.13
N LEU A 48 7.51 -13.70 -15.12
CA LEU A 48 8.58 -14.36 -15.87
C LEU A 48 8.03 -14.92 -17.19
N VAL A 49 8.87 -14.90 -18.20
CA VAL A 49 8.56 -15.48 -19.52
C VAL A 49 8.25 -16.96 -19.36
N THR A 50 7.22 -17.44 -20.04
CA THR A 50 6.89 -18.88 -20.05
C THR A 50 8.06 -19.69 -20.60
N GLY A 51 8.57 -20.65 -19.80
CA GLY A 51 9.73 -21.45 -20.16
C GLY A 51 11.08 -20.75 -19.93
N HIS A 52 11.12 -19.73 -19.05
CA HIS A 52 12.37 -19.10 -18.62
C HIS A 52 13.42 -20.12 -18.16
N GLN A 53 14.69 -19.80 -18.33
CA GLN A 53 15.79 -20.75 -18.10
C GLN A 53 16.22 -20.83 -16.63
N GLY A 54 16.16 -19.72 -15.91
CA GLY A 54 16.56 -19.67 -14.50
C GLY A 54 15.48 -20.22 -13.56
N HIS A 55 15.87 -20.68 -12.39
CA HIS A 55 14.91 -21.10 -11.36
C HIS A 55 14.35 -19.91 -10.59
N THR A 56 13.04 -19.85 -10.46
CA THR A 56 12.35 -18.76 -9.71
C THR A 56 12.88 -18.59 -8.29
N GLU A 57 13.17 -19.69 -7.60
CA GLU A 57 13.72 -19.71 -6.25
C GLU A 57 15.10 -19.05 -6.15
N ASP A 58 15.96 -19.21 -7.17
CA ASP A 58 17.27 -18.58 -7.22
C ASP A 58 17.12 -17.05 -7.36
N TYR A 59 16.22 -16.61 -8.25
CA TYR A 59 15.90 -15.18 -8.37
C TYR A 59 15.38 -14.58 -7.07
N ILE A 60 14.51 -15.29 -6.35
CA ILE A 60 13.99 -14.87 -5.07
C ILE A 60 15.10 -14.78 -4.03
N ALA A 61 15.98 -15.77 -3.97
CA ALA A 61 17.10 -15.78 -3.03
C ALA A 61 18.04 -14.58 -3.25
N ASP A 62 18.38 -14.30 -4.50
CA ASP A 62 19.22 -13.16 -4.87
C ASP A 62 18.54 -11.83 -4.62
N LEU A 63 17.27 -11.70 -5.00
CA LEU A 63 16.49 -10.49 -4.72
C LEU A 63 16.36 -10.24 -3.22
N ARG A 64 16.06 -11.28 -2.42
CA ARG A 64 15.97 -11.16 -0.96
C ARG A 64 17.26 -10.61 -0.37
N LYS A 65 18.41 -11.11 -0.81
CA LYS A 65 19.73 -10.66 -0.37
C LYS A 65 19.99 -9.20 -0.74
N LYS A 66 19.75 -8.85 -1.99
CA LYS A 66 19.98 -7.49 -2.50
C LYS A 66 19.04 -6.48 -1.83
N LEU A 67 17.76 -6.79 -1.74
CA LEU A 67 16.75 -5.91 -1.15
C LEU A 67 17.00 -5.66 0.35
N LYS A 68 17.39 -6.69 1.09
CA LYS A 68 17.74 -6.56 2.52
C LYS A 68 18.92 -5.60 2.74
N THR A 69 19.85 -5.57 1.80
CA THR A 69 21.03 -4.69 1.88
C THR A 69 20.69 -3.26 1.42
N SER A 70 19.91 -3.13 0.35
CA SER A 70 19.61 -1.84 -0.28
C SER A 70 18.50 -1.06 0.40
N LEU A 71 17.59 -1.75 1.10
CA LEU A 71 16.42 -1.17 1.75
C LEU A 71 16.33 -1.60 3.23
N PRO A 72 17.29 -1.18 4.08
CA PRO A 72 17.24 -1.49 5.50
C PRO A 72 15.99 -0.83 6.14
N GLY A 73 15.24 -1.61 6.92
CA GLY A 73 14.02 -1.13 7.58
C GLY A 73 12.72 -1.35 6.79
N VAL A 74 12.80 -1.86 5.56
CA VAL A 74 11.62 -2.31 4.81
C VAL A 74 11.41 -3.80 5.04
N GLU A 75 10.23 -4.18 5.50
CA GLU A 75 9.83 -5.57 5.62
C GLU A 75 9.37 -6.09 4.25
N ILE A 76 10.07 -7.10 3.74
CA ILE A 76 9.82 -7.66 2.42
C ILE A 76 9.50 -9.14 2.56
N ALA A 77 8.44 -9.58 1.88
CA ALA A 77 8.08 -10.98 1.78
C ALA A 77 7.84 -11.36 0.33
N PHE A 78 8.27 -12.53 -0.04
CA PHE A 78 8.08 -13.08 -1.37
C PHE A 78 6.93 -14.08 -1.37
N GLN A 79 6.18 -14.06 -2.43
CA GLN A 79 5.12 -15.02 -2.70
C GLN A 79 5.31 -15.55 -4.12
N THR A 80 5.41 -16.85 -4.25
CA THR A 80 5.40 -17.55 -5.54
C THR A 80 4.05 -18.19 -5.77
N GLY A 81 3.64 -18.23 -7.01
CA GLY A 81 2.42 -18.89 -7.43
C GLY A 81 1.49 -17.97 -8.21
N GLY A 82 0.69 -18.58 -9.08
CA GLY A 82 -0.38 -17.90 -9.79
C GLY A 82 -1.74 -18.21 -9.15
N ILE A 83 -2.80 -17.94 -9.90
CA ILE A 83 -4.20 -18.17 -9.51
C ILE A 83 -4.42 -19.58 -8.96
N ILE A 84 -3.71 -20.58 -9.48
CA ILE A 84 -3.83 -21.98 -9.02
C ILE A 84 -3.35 -22.13 -7.58
N SER A 85 -2.23 -21.51 -7.22
CA SER A 85 -1.71 -21.55 -5.84
C SER A 85 -2.61 -20.82 -4.88
N ASP A 86 -3.18 -19.69 -5.29
CA ASP A 86 -4.14 -18.93 -4.47
C ASP A 86 -5.42 -19.75 -4.22
N VAL A 87 -5.91 -20.49 -5.21
CA VAL A 87 -7.08 -21.38 -5.07
C VAL A 87 -6.75 -22.58 -4.17
N LEU A 88 -5.61 -23.22 -4.36
CA LEU A 88 -5.19 -24.37 -3.54
C LEU A 88 -4.94 -23.98 -2.08
N ASN A 89 -4.49 -22.77 -1.84
CA ASN A 89 -4.27 -22.23 -0.50
C ASN A 89 -5.51 -21.51 0.08
N PHE A 90 -6.70 -21.71 -0.48
CA PHE A 90 -7.94 -21.06 0.00
C PHE A 90 -7.84 -19.53 0.07
N GLY A 91 -7.12 -18.91 -0.86
CA GLY A 91 -6.88 -17.46 -0.87
C GLY A 91 -5.85 -16.98 0.14
N LEU A 92 -5.20 -17.87 0.87
CA LEU A 92 -4.10 -17.54 1.77
C LEU A 92 -2.84 -17.26 0.95
N LYS A 93 -2.23 -16.11 1.19
CA LYS A 93 -1.04 -15.67 0.45
C LYS A 93 0.28 -16.23 1.00
N ALA A 94 0.21 -17.17 1.92
CA ALA A 94 1.36 -17.85 2.49
C ALA A 94 1.05 -19.34 2.68
N PRO A 95 2.04 -20.24 2.51
CA PRO A 95 1.83 -21.68 2.72
C PRO A 95 1.47 -22.02 4.17
N ILE A 96 1.87 -21.17 5.12
CA ILE A 96 1.54 -21.31 6.54
C ILE A 96 0.91 -20.01 7.02
N ASP A 97 -0.33 -20.07 7.48
CA ASP A 97 -1.05 -18.96 8.10
C ASP A 97 -1.48 -19.35 9.51
N ILE A 98 -1.05 -18.59 10.50
CA ILE A 98 -1.36 -18.84 11.91
C ILE A 98 -2.22 -17.69 12.42
N GLN A 99 -3.47 -18.01 12.75
CA GLN A 99 -4.44 -17.05 13.26
C GLN A 99 -4.46 -17.06 14.79
N VAL A 100 -4.15 -15.91 15.38
CA VAL A 100 -4.27 -15.69 16.83
C VAL A 100 -5.55 -14.91 17.09
N LYS A 101 -6.47 -15.50 17.85
CA LYS A 101 -7.78 -14.91 18.16
C LYS A 101 -7.88 -14.59 19.65
N GLY A 102 -8.53 -13.49 19.99
CA GLY A 102 -8.75 -13.08 21.39
C GLY A 102 -9.63 -11.83 21.48
N PRO A 103 -9.90 -11.35 22.70
CA PRO A 103 -10.87 -10.29 22.95
C PRO A 103 -10.41 -8.90 22.49
N SER A 104 -9.10 -8.62 22.44
CA SER A 104 -8.57 -7.34 21.96
C SER A 104 -7.19 -7.51 21.32
N LEU A 105 -6.83 -6.59 20.42
CA LEU A 105 -5.52 -6.57 19.77
C LEU A 105 -4.37 -6.38 20.76
N GLU A 106 -4.56 -5.65 21.83
CA GLU A 106 -3.57 -5.42 22.88
C GLU A 106 -3.15 -6.71 23.57
N ILE A 107 -4.09 -7.64 23.75
CA ILE A 107 -3.85 -8.94 24.39
C ILE A 107 -3.23 -9.94 23.42
N ILE A 108 -3.75 -10.02 22.19
CA ILE A 108 -3.32 -11.05 21.25
C ILE A 108 -2.00 -10.71 20.57
N ARG A 109 -1.66 -9.43 20.44
CA ARG A 109 -0.46 -9.01 19.74
C ARG A 109 0.85 -9.50 20.38
N PRO A 110 1.07 -9.35 21.69
CA PRO A 110 2.27 -9.87 22.32
C PRO A 110 2.43 -11.38 22.11
N VAL A 111 1.31 -12.12 22.10
CA VAL A 111 1.30 -13.56 21.82
C VAL A 111 1.73 -13.83 20.37
N ALA A 112 1.18 -13.10 19.43
CA ALA A 112 1.54 -13.23 18.02
C ALA A 112 3.04 -12.90 17.79
N GLU A 113 3.56 -11.87 18.45
CA GLU A 113 4.99 -11.49 18.37
C GLU A 113 5.89 -12.59 18.96
N GLN A 114 5.51 -13.23 20.04
CA GLN A 114 6.25 -14.39 20.60
C GLN A 114 6.22 -15.59 19.65
N ILE A 115 5.08 -15.87 19.03
CA ILE A 115 4.94 -16.94 18.02
C ILE A 115 5.84 -16.63 16.83
N GLN A 116 5.80 -15.40 16.31
CA GLN A 116 6.66 -14.95 15.20
C GLN A 116 8.13 -15.18 15.51
N GLN A 117 8.60 -14.76 16.70
CA GLN A 117 10.00 -14.93 17.12
C GLN A 117 10.41 -16.40 17.18
N ARG A 118 9.53 -17.27 17.70
CA ARG A 118 9.81 -18.71 17.78
C ARG A 118 9.87 -19.36 16.40
N ILE A 119 8.93 -19.00 15.51
CA ILE A 119 8.88 -19.53 14.14
C ILE A 119 10.09 -19.06 13.35
N ALA A 120 10.52 -17.82 13.50
CA ALA A 120 11.70 -17.28 12.84
C ALA A 120 13.01 -18.02 13.19
N GLN A 121 13.02 -18.78 14.29
CA GLN A 121 14.16 -19.63 14.69
C GLN A 121 14.09 -21.04 14.11
N VAL A 122 12.97 -21.42 13.50
CA VAL A 122 12.83 -22.76 12.90
C VAL A 122 13.63 -22.79 11.59
N PRO A 123 14.50 -23.79 11.40
CA PRO A 123 15.25 -23.92 10.15
C PRO A 123 14.32 -23.98 8.93
N ASN A 124 14.75 -23.36 7.82
CA ASN A 124 14.04 -23.28 6.56
C ASN A 124 12.74 -22.45 6.58
N THR A 125 12.48 -21.68 7.62
CA THR A 125 11.43 -20.67 7.59
C THR A 125 12.01 -19.34 7.13
N VAL A 126 11.29 -18.67 6.22
CA VAL A 126 11.63 -17.34 5.70
C VAL A 126 10.39 -16.44 5.70
N ASP A 127 10.60 -15.14 5.64
CA ASP A 127 9.54 -14.15 5.50
C ASP A 127 8.44 -14.24 6.58
N VAL A 128 8.83 -14.61 7.82
CA VAL A 128 7.92 -14.74 8.96
C VAL A 128 7.48 -13.37 9.42
N ARG A 129 6.20 -13.04 9.22
CA ARG A 129 5.67 -11.71 9.50
C ARG A 129 4.29 -11.74 10.15
N ILE A 130 3.97 -10.70 10.89
CA ILE A 130 2.59 -10.41 11.33
C ILE A 130 1.95 -9.54 10.26
N LYS A 131 0.93 -10.06 9.56
CA LYS A 131 0.24 -9.36 8.47
C LYS A 131 -0.38 -8.03 8.91
N GLN A 132 -0.80 -7.94 10.16
CA GLN A 132 -1.42 -6.73 10.71
C GLN A 132 -0.35 -5.74 11.19
N GLY A 133 -0.28 -4.58 10.57
CA GLY A 133 0.66 -3.51 10.95
C GLY A 133 0.55 -3.10 12.43
N LYS A 134 1.67 -2.73 13.04
CA LYS A 134 1.74 -2.36 14.46
C LYS A 134 1.38 -0.90 14.71
N SER A 135 1.90 -0.03 13.89
CA SER A 135 1.66 1.39 13.99
C SER A 135 1.56 1.97 12.58
N TYR A 136 0.52 2.70 12.37
CA TYR A 136 0.29 3.44 11.15
C TYR A 136 0.47 4.92 11.52
N PRO A 137 1.48 5.62 10.97
CA PRO A 137 1.59 7.04 11.23
C PRO A 137 0.39 7.76 10.62
N GLU A 138 -0.34 8.48 11.47
CA GLU A 138 -1.51 9.27 11.07
C GLU A 138 -1.34 10.72 11.48
N LEU A 139 -1.91 11.63 10.72
CA LEU A 139 -2.05 13.03 11.10
C LEU A 139 -3.47 13.24 11.60
N HIS A 140 -3.59 13.50 12.89
CA HIS A 140 -4.87 13.84 13.50
C HIS A 140 -5.11 15.35 13.38
N ILE A 141 -6.19 15.75 12.69
CA ILE A 141 -6.57 17.15 12.53
C ILE A 141 -7.65 17.48 13.54
N ASP A 142 -7.31 18.29 14.53
CA ASP A 142 -8.26 18.81 15.49
C ASP A 142 -8.74 20.20 15.05
N VAL A 143 -10.04 20.33 14.84
CA VAL A 143 -10.66 21.56 14.37
C VAL A 143 -11.20 22.36 15.54
N ASP A 144 -10.67 23.56 15.77
CA ASP A 144 -11.26 24.54 16.70
C ASP A 144 -12.65 24.99 16.16
N ARG A 145 -13.68 24.33 16.66
CA ARG A 145 -15.07 24.55 16.21
C ARG A 145 -15.57 25.96 16.52
N THR A 146 -15.10 26.56 17.60
CA THR A 146 -15.49 27.91 18.02
C THR A 146 -14.94 28.93 17.06
N LYS A 147 -13.65 28.82 16.74
CA LYS A 147 -12.99 29.68 15.78
C LYS A 147 -13.54 29.49 14.37
N ALA A 148 -13.77 28.24 13.95
CA ALA A 148 -14.36 27.92 12.64
C ALA A 148 -15.77 28.56 12.51
N ALA A 149 -16.62 28.40 13.53
CA ALA A 149 -17.94 29.01 13.54
C ALA A 149 -17.93 30.54 13.45
N TYR A 150 -16.93 31.19 14.07
CA TYR A 150 -16.77 32.64 13.96
C TYR A 150 -16.54 33.10 12.52
N TYR A 151 -15.87 32.28 11.71
CA TYR A 151 -15.65 32.53 10.26
C TYR A 151 -16.74 31.93 9.37
N GLY A 152 -17.85 31.46 9.91
CA GLY A 152 -18.90 30.82 9.14
C GLY A 152 -18.54 29.45 8.55
N ILE A 153 -17.51 28.82 9.10
CA ILE A 153 -16.99 27.52 8.62
C ILE A 153 -17.46 26.42 9.56
N ASN A 154 -18.02 25.34 9.02
CA ASN A 154 -18.32 24.14 9.78
C ASN A 154 -17.20 23.09 9.66
N GLN A 155 -17.14 22.15 10.61
CA GLN A 155 -16.13 21.10 10.63
C GLN A 155 -16.13 20.26 9.35
N ASN A 156 -17.30 19.95 8.80
CA ASN A 156 -17.40 19.16 7.57
C ASN A 156 -16.72 19.87 6.38
N ARG A 157 -16.84 21.19 6.29
CA ARG A 157 -16.18 21.97 5.25
C ARG A 157 -14.65 21.87 5.35
N VAL A 158 -14.10 21.96 6.57
CA VAL A 158 -12.66 21.79 6.79
C VAL A 158 -12.20 20.43 6.31
N VAL A 159 -12.92 19.36 6.70
CA VAL A 159 -12.60 17.99 6.30
C VAL A 159 -12.64 17.83 4.78
N VAL A 160 -13.68 18.34 4.13
CA VAL A 160 -13.84 18.24 2.67
C VAL A 160 -12.73 18.99 1.93
N ASP A 161 -12.41 20.21 2.34
CA ASP A 161 -11.37 21.02 1.68
C ASP A 161 -9.98 20.41 1.85
N VAL A 162 -9.65 19.91 3.07
CA VAL A 162 -8.38 19.24 3.34
C VAL A 162 -8.27 17.93 2.57
N ILE A 163 -9.28 17.06 2.60
CA ILE A 163 -9.24 15.79 1.85
C ILE A 163 -9.13 16.06 0.34
N THR A 164 -9.89 17.04 -0.18
CA THR A 164 -9.79 17.43 -1.60
C THR A 164 -8.39 17.92 -1.95
N GLY A 165 -7.78 18.69 -1.07
CA GLY A 165 -6.42 19.18 -1.26
C GLY A 165 -5.37 18.07 -1.34
N ILE A 166 -5.46 17.07 -0.47
CA ILE A 166 -4.47 15.99 -0.33
C ILE A 166 -4.72 14.85 -1.33
N SER A 167 -5.99 14.40 -1.43
CA SER A 167 -6.36 13.14 -2.09
C SER A 167 -7.30 13.33 -3.30
N SER A 168 -7.50 14.56 -3.72
CA SER A 168 -8.47 14.99 -4.74
C SER A 168 -9.94 14.87 -4.30
N ASN A 169 -10.80 15.44 -5.15
CA ASN A 169 -12.25 15.34 -4.99
C ASN A 169 -12.82 13.95 -5.28
N LEU A 170 -12.01 13.00 -5.78
CA LEU A 170 -12.48 11.68 -6.22
C LEU A 170 -13.14 10.88 -5.07
N ALA A 171 -12.60 10.98 -3.86
CA ALA A 171 -13.09 10.24 -2.71
C ALA A 171 -14.44 10.76 -2.17
N LEU A 172 -14.73 12.06 -2.35
CA LEU A 172 -15.87 12.73 -1.75
C LEU A 172 -16.97 13.11 -2.75
N SER A 173 -16.55 13.54 -3.94
CA SER A 173 -17.46 14.01 -5.00
C SER A 173 -16.83 13.77 -6.37
N PRO A 174 -16.84 12.53 -6.87
CA PRO A 174 -16.28 12.21 -8.18
C PRO A 174 -17.06 12.92 -9.28
N ASN A 175 -16.34 13.66 -10.10
CA ASN A 175 -16.88 14.30 -11.29
C ASN A 175 -16.34 13.61 -12.54
N TYR A 176 -17.16 13.56 -13.57
CA TYR A 176 -16.81 12.95 -14.85
C TYR A 176 -16.98 13.98 -15.98
N TRP A 177 -16.05 13.93 -16.89
CA TRP A 177 -16.22 14.52 -18.21
C TRP A 177 -16.41 13.41 -19.24
N LEU A 178 -17.48 13.52 -20.00
CA LEU A 178 -17.77 12.58 -21.09
C LEU A 178 -17.23 13.17 -22.38
N ASP A 179 -16.31 12.47 -23.04
CA ASP A 179 -15.83 12.88 -24.35
C ASP A 179 -16.96 12.77 -25.39
N PRO A 180 -17.40 13.89 -26.01
CA PRO A 180 -18.53 13.88 -26.95
C PRO A 180 -18.23 13.11 -28.25
N LYS A 181 -16.95 12.80 -28.54
CA LYS A 181 -16.56 12.07 -29.75
C LYS A 181 -16.48 10.55 -29.53
N THR A 182 -15.96 10.13 -28.38
CA THR A 182 -15.70 8.72 -28.10
C THR A 182 -16.67 8.12 -27.10
N ALA A 183 -17.48 8.95 -26.43
CA ALA A 183 -18.35 8.57 -25.31
C ALA A 183 -17.59 7.95 -24.11
N ASN A 184 -16.27 8.12 -24.03
CA ASN A 184 -15.48 7.69 -22.89
C ASN A 184 -15.62 8.68 -21.74
N GLY A 185 -15.82 8.14 -20.52
CA GLY A 185 -15.84 8.93 -19.29
C GLY A 185 -14.44 9.07 -18.70
N TYR A 186 -14.05 10.31 -18.40
CA TYR A 186 -12.81 10.62 -17.71
C TYR A 186 -13.10 11.27 -16.37
N PHE A 187 -12.41 10.85 -15.32
CA PHE A 187 -12.51 11.51 -14.03
C PHE A 187 -11.88 12.89 -14.07
N LEU A 188 -12.58 13.87 -13.53
CA LEU A 188 -12.03 15.20 -13.28
C LEU A 188 -11.48 15.23 -11.85
N LEU A 189 -10.17 15.37 -11.73
CA LEU A 189 -9.48 15.42 -10.47
C LEU A 189 -9.02 16.84 -10.16
N ALA A 190 -9.28 17.30 -8.94
CA ALA A 190 -8.79 18.56 -8.41
C ALA A 190 -8.05 18.27 -7.09
N GLN A 191 -6.77 18.57 -7.06
CA GLN A 191 -5.91 18.43 -5.87
C GLN A 191 -4.73 19.39 -5.95
N TYR A 192 -4.07 19.63 -4.83
CA TYR A 192 -2.79 20.32 -4.86
C TYR A 192 -1.72 19.42 -5.50
N PRO A 193 -0.75 20.01 -6.22
CA PRO A 193 0.41 19.26 -6.68
C PRO A 193 1.14 18.62 -5.48
N GLU A 194 1.55 17.37 -5.58
CA GLU A 194 2.24 16.65 -4.51
C GLU A 194 3.47 17.41 -4.00
N GLN A 195 4.14 18.13 -4.89
CA GLN A 195 5.32 18.97 -4.59
C GLN A 195 5.00 20.16 -3.68
N SER A 196 3.73 20.56 -3.58
CA SER A 196 3.27 21.70 -2.77
C SER A 196 2.81 21.30 -1.37
N LEU A 197 2.72 20.00 -1.06
CA LEU A 197 2.27 19.48 0.22
C LEU A 197 3.30 18.46 0.73
N THR A 198 4.45 18.95 1.18
CA THR A 198 5.56 18.09 1.61
C THR A 198 5.74 18.06 3.13
N THR A 199 5.17 19.03 3.83
CA THR A 199 5.29 19.17 5.28
C THR A 199 3.93 19.25 5.96
N THR A 200 3.90 19.04 7.27
CA THR A 200 2.68 19.28 8.08
C THR A 200 2.27 20.74 8.09
N GLU A 201 3.21 21.67 7.91
CA GLU A 201 2.92 23.10 7.83
C GLU A 201 2.20 23.46 6.54
N ASP A 202 2.58 22.86 5.40
CA ASP A 202 1.88 23.02 4.14
C ASP A 202 0.41 22.57 4.27
N LEU A 203 0.17 21.47 5.00
CA LEU A 203 -1.17 20.96 5.26
C LEU A 203 -2.01 21.95 6.07
N LEU A 204 -1.43 22.57 7.10
CA LEU A 204 -2.09 23.56 7.94
C LEU A 204 -2.39 24.88 7.19
N ASN A 205 -1.66 25.15 6.12
CA ASN A 205 -1.83 26.34 5.29
C ASN A 205 -2.82 26.15 4.12
N ILE A 206 -3.47 25.00 4.01
CA ILE A 206 -4.54 24.81 3.03
C ILE A 206 -5.67 25.80 3.30
N PRO A 207 -6.01 26.70 2.36
CA PRO A 207 -7.08 27.67 2.56
C PRO A 207 -8.44 26.99 2.64
N ILE A 208 -9.18 27.34 3.67
CA ILE A 208 -10.56 26.89 3.85
C ILE A 208 -11.49 28.05 3.49
N ILE A 209 -12.41 27.81 2.59
CA ILE A 209 -13.34 28.84 2.12
C ILE A 209 -14.58 28.84 3.02
N GLY A 210 -14.79 29.93 3.71
CA GLY A 210 -16.02 30.22 4.46
C GLY A 210 -17.21 30.46 3.54
N ALA A 211 -18.41 30.38 4.11
CA ALA A 211 -19.66 30.67 3.42
C ALA A 211 -19.84 32.18 3.19
#